data_01c8fc876622701f92eea401ab18e903
#
_entry.id   01c8fc876622701f92eea401ab18e903
#
_cell.length_a   1.000
_cell.length_b   1.000
_cell.length_c   1.000
_cell.angle_alpha   90.00
_cell.angle_beta   90.00
_cell.angle_gamma   90.00
#
_symmetry.space_group_name_H-M   'P 1'
#
loop_
_entity.id
_entity.type
_entity.pdbx_description
1 polymer ?
#
loop_
_entity_poly.entity_id
_entity_poly.type
_entity_poly.pdbx_seq_one_letter_code
_entity_poly.pdbx_strand_id
1 'polypeptide(L)'
;DVTELQRLLDKDIVLLDVRTAQEYARGHIKGARSYPLDRLNTYQGSKDKPIYLICHSGARSKRGAKLLQQKGYEAISVKGGMMAWHRKIIGGNK
;
A
#
# COMPACT_ATOMS: atom_id res chain seq x y z
N ASP A 1 2.72 6.06 -9.55
CA ASP A 1 3.54 6.87 -8.66
C ASP A 1 2.68 7.63 -7.65
N VAL A 2 3.31 8.42 -6.79
CA VAL A 2 2.57 9.07 -5.70
C VAL A 2 1.62 10.15 -6.20
N THR A 3 1.90 10.80 -7.31
CA THR A 3 0.99 11.79 -7.90
C THR A 3 -0.28 11.11 -8.39
N GLU A 4 -0.14 9.98 -9.04
CA GLU A 4 -1.28 9.21 -9.49
C GLU A 4 -2.08 8.66 -8.30
N LEU A 5 -1.39 8.15 -7.29
CA LEU A 5 -2.05 7.64 -6.08
C LEU A 5 -2.90 8.73 -5.44
N GLN A 6 -2.38 9.94 -5.34
CA GLN A 6 -3.12 11.04 -4.73
C GLN A 6 -4.46 11.28 -5.45
N ARG A 7 -4.46 11.18 -6.76
CA ARG A 7 -5.69 11.34 -7.54
C ARG A 7 -6.65 10.18 -7.33
N LEU A 8 -6.13 9.01 -6.96
CA LEU A 8 -6.93 7.80 -6.80
C LEU A 8 -7.49 7.62 -5.39
N LEU A 9 -7.02 8.39 -4.41
CA LEU A 9 -7.47 8.22 -3.02
C LEU A 9 -8.97 8.47 -2.84
N ASP A 10 -9.60 9.22 -3.72
CA ASP A 10 -11.04 9.45 -3.70
C ASP A 10 -11.81 8.38 -4.46
N LYS A 11 -11.12 7.45 -5.08
CA LYS A 11 -11.72 6.37 -5.86
C LYS A 11 -11.89 5.13 -5.01
N ASP A 12 -12.63 4.17 -5.54
CA ASP A 12 -12.88 2.90 -4.85
C ASP A 12 -11.71 1.95 -5.06
N ILE A 13 -10.63 2.19 -4.34
CA ILE A 13 -9.41 1.38 -4.39
C ILE A 13 -9.07 0.86 -3.00
N VAL A 14 -8.18 -0.13 -2.96
CA VAL A 14 -7.60 -0.62 -1.72
C VAL A 14 -6.15 -0.15 -1.68
N LEU A 15 -5.73 0.43 -0.57
CA LEU A 15 -4.34 0.85 -0.37
C LEU A 15 -3.77 0.07 0.81
N LEU A 16 -2.76 -0.74 0.55
CA LEU A 16 -2.08 -1.53 1.57
C LEU A 16 -0.70 -0.96 1.83
N ASP A 17 -0.42 -0.68 3.09
CA ASP A 17 0.92 -0.26 3.51
C ASP A 17 1.65 -1.52 3.95
N VAL A 18 2.62 -1.94 3.14
CA VAL A 18 3.33 -3.21 3.37
C VAL A 18 4.60 -3.05 4.18
N ARG A 19 4.79 -1.87 4.78
CA ARG A 19 5.87 -1.65 5.73
C ARG A 19 5.58 -2.38 7.04
N THR A 20 6.51 -2.34 7.98
CA THR A 20 6.27 -2.91 9.30
C THR A 20 5.17 -2.14 10.02
N ALA A 21 4.55 -2.78 11.02
CA ALA A 21 3.53 -2.12 11.84
C ALA A 21 4.11 -0.90 12.56
N GLN A 22 5.37 -0.94 12.95
CA GLN A 22 6.04 0.17 13.62
C GLN A 22 6.22 1.35 12.67
N GLU A 23 6.62 1.11 11.42
CA GLU A 23 6.72 2.15 10.41
C GLU A 23 5.35 2.79 10.17
N TYR A 24 4.33 1.97 10.04
CA TYR A 24 2.96 2.43 9.81
C TYR A 24 2.50 3.34 10.96
N ALA A 25 2.76 2.94 12.19
CA ALA A 25 2.33 3.71 13.36
C ALA A 25 3.00 5.07 13.46
N ARG A 26 4.23 5.20 12.94
CA ARG A 26 4.95 6.48 12.94
C ARG A 26 4.36 7.49 11.97
N GLY A 27 3.70 7.02 10.93
CA GLY A 27 3.07 7.88 9.96
C GLY A 27 2.69 7.11 8.71
N HIS A 28 1.47 7.28 8.26
CA HIS A 28 0.96 6.60 7.08
C HIS A 28 -0.08 7.46 6.37
N ILE A 29 -0.42 7.08 5.16
CA ILE A 29 -1.43 7.77 4.38
C ILE A 29 -2.81 7.40 4.93
N LYS A 30 -3.67 8.40 5.15
CA LYS A 30 -5.03 8.16 5.60
C LYS A 30 -5.75 7.24 4.61
N GLY A 31 -6.39 6.20 5.12
CA GLY A 31 -7.07 5.22 4.30
C GLY A 31 -6.23 3.99 3.98
N ALA A 32 -4.91 4.04 4.21
CA ALA A 32 -4.06 2.88 4.02
C ALA A 32 -4.26 1.90 5.17
N ARG A 33 -4.32 0.61 4.84
CA ARG A 33 -4.36 -0.46 5.84
C ARG A 33 -2.96 -1.00 6.05
N SER A 34 -2.60 -1.22 7.30
CA SER A 34 -1.34 -1.88 7.61
C SER A 34 -1.43 -3.36 7.28
N TYR A 35 -0.59 -3.80 6.35
CA TYR A 35 -0.53 -5.21 5.98
C TYR A 35 0.91 -5.55 5.60
N PRO A 36 1.77 -5.80 6.61
CA PRO A 36 3.19 -6.01 6.37
C PRO A 36 3.48 -7.10 5.35
N LEU A 37 4.55 -6.90 4.60
CA LEU A 37 4.91 -7.79 3.49
C LEU A 37 4.99 -9.27 3.90
N ASP A 38 5.51 -9.54 5.09
CA ASP A 38 5.68 -10.92 5.55
C ASP A 38 4.36 -11.63 5.84
N ARG A 39 3.25 -10.88 5.91
CA ARG A 39 1.92 -11.45 6.12
C ARG A 39 1.06 -11.38 4.87
N LEU A 40 1.57 -10.85 3.80
CA LEU A 40 0.78 -10.55 2.61
C LEU A 40 0.22 -11.81 1.95
N ASN A 41 0.87 -12.94 2.13
CA ASN A 41 0.37 -14.21 1.60
C ASN A 41 -0.96 -14.65 2.22
N THR A 42 -1.34 -14.06 3.37
CA THR A 42 -2.62 -14.35 4.01
C THR A 42 -3.76 -13.44 3.55
N TYR A 43 -3.46 -12.46 2.71
CA TYR A 43 -4.45 -11.48 2.29
C TYR A 43 -5.57 -12.15 1.49
N GLN A 44 -6.83 -11.88 1.86
CA GLN A 44 -8.01 -12.50 1.26
C GLN A 44 -9.09 -11.46 0.95
N GLY A 45 -8.70 -10.25 0.64
CA GLY A 45 -9.66 -9.22 0.29
C GLY A 45 -10.31 -9.45 -1.07
N SER A 46 -11.21 -8.56 -1.44
CA SER A 46 -11.93 -8.63 -2.71
C SER A 46 -10.98 -8.47 -3.90
N LYS A 47 -11.25 -9.21 -4.97
CA LYS A 47 -10.53 -9.08 -6.24
C LYS A 47 -11.21 -8.11 -7.19
N ASP A 48 -12.29 -7.46 -6.76
CA ASP A 48 -13.08 -6.57 -7.62
C ASP A 48 -12.50 -5.18 -7.74
N LYS A 49 -11.54 -4.83 -6.89
CA LYS A 49 -10.96 -3.50 -6.84
C LYS A 49 -9.45 -3.58 -7.02
N PRO A 50 -8.84 -2.59 -7.68
CA PRO A 50 -7.39 -2.56 -7.73
C PRO A 50 -6.79 -2.34 -6.34
N ILE A 51 -5.67 -3.00 -6.09
CA ILE A 51 -4.96 -2.91 -4.82
C ILE A 51 -3.64 -2.18 -5.09
N TYR A 52 -3.47 -1.06 -4.41
CA TYR A 52 -2.23 -0.29 -4.46
C TYR A 52 -1.42 -0.60 -3.22
N LEU A 53 -0.14 -0.88 -3.40
CA LEU A 53 0.76 -1.21 -2.30
C LEU A 53 1.80 -0.12 -2.17
N ILE A 54 2.02 0.35 -0.93
CA ILE A 54 3.01 1.37 -0.67
C ILE A 54 3.99 0.87 0.41
N CYS A 55 5.26 1.20 0.24
CA CYS A 55 6.28 0.96 1.24
C CYS A 55 7.17 2.20 1.33
N HIS A 56 8.37 2.07 1.89
CA HIS A 56 9.23 3.24 2.06
C HIS A 56 9.73 3.78 0.71
N SER A 57 10.34 2.92 -0.11
CA SER A 57 10.99 3.34 -1.36
C SER A 57 10.42 2.68 -2.62
N GLY A 58 9.57 1.68 -2.47
CA GLY A 58 8.99 0.95 -3.60
C GLY A 58 9.47 -0.49 -3.73
N ALA A 59 10.57 -0.86 -3.06
CA ALA A 59 11.14 -2.21 -3.20
C ALA A 59 10.23 -3.29 -2.62
N ARG A 60 9.77 -3.10 -1.38
CA ARG A 60 8.88 -4.07 -0.72
C ARG A 60 7.52 -4.14 -1.38
N SER A 61 6.97 -2.99 -1.79
CA SER A 61 5.67 -2.97 -2.44
C SER A 61 5.72 -3.63 -3.81
N LYS A 62 6.84 -3.53 -4.52
CA LYS A 62 7.01 -4.21 -5.80
C LYS A 62 6.96 -5.74 -5.62
N ARG A 63 7.62 -6.24 -4.60
CA ARG A 63 7.58 -7.68 -4.28
C ARG A 63 6.18 -8.11 -3.86
N GLY A 64 5.52 -7.30 -3.06
CA GLY A 64 4.16 -7.59 -2.61
C GLY A 64 3.17 -7.59 -3.76
N ALA A 65 3.28 -6.63 -4.68
CA ALA A 65 2.40 -6.57 -5.84
C ALA A 65 2.55 -7.84 -6.69
N LYS A 66 3.78 -8.29 -6.88
CA LYS A 66 4.03 -9.51 -7.64
C LYS A 66 3.37 -10.72 -6.99
N LEU A 67 3.47 -10.81 -5.66
CA LEU A 67 2.87 -11.90 -4.90
C LEU A 67 1.34 -11.89 -5.06
N LEU A 68 0.71 -10.73 -4.93
CA LEU A 68 -0.74 -10.63 -5.06
C LEU A 68 -1.20 -10.88 -6.48
N GLN A 69 -0.42 -10.45 -7.47
CA GLN A 69 -0.73 -10.73 -8.87
C GLN A 69 -0.78 -12.24 -9.13
N GLN A 70 0.13 -12.99 -8.53
CA GLN A 70 0.14 -14.44 -8.65
C GLN A 70 -1.09 -15.09 -8.02
N LYS A 71 -1.70 -14.40 -7.06
CA LYS A 71 -2.93 -14.87 -6.40
C LYS A 71 -4.20 -14.40 -7.11
N GLY A 72 -4.06 -13.69 -8.22
CA GLY A 72 -5.21 -13.26 -9.02
C GLY A 72 -5.71 -11.86 -8.75
N TYR A 73 -4.98 -11.07 -7.97
CA TYR A 73 -5.36 -9.68 -7.69
C TYR A 73 -4.78 -8.73 -8.74
N GLU A 74 -5.47 -7.63 -8.98
CA GLU A 74 -4.91 -6.51 -9.72
C GLU A 74 -4.14 -5.66 -8.70
N ALA A 75 -2.83 -5.84 -8.64
CA ALA A 75 -1.98 -5.21 -7.64
C ALA A 75 -0.94 -4.34 -8.30
N ILE A 76 -0.79 -3.13 -7.78
CA ILE A 76 0.09 -2.10 -8.33
C ILE A 76 0.99 -1.56 -7.21
N SER A 77 2.31 -1.57 -7.43
CA SER A 77 3.26 -0.97 -6.52
C SER A 77 3.31 0.53 -6.76
N VAL A 78 3.23 1.32 -5.68
CA VAL A 78 3.34 2.77 -5.78
C VAL A 78 4.82 3.13 -5.87
N LYS A 79 5.24 3.53 -7.05
CA LYS A 79 6.63 3.89 -7.32
C LYS A 79 7.06 5.07 -6.45
N GLY A 80 8.22 4.96 -5.84
CA GLY A 80 8.76 5.99 -4.96
C GLY A 80 8.32 5.87 -3.51
N GLY A 81 7.19 5.24 -3.25
CA GLY A 81 6.72 4.96 -1.90
C GLY A 81 6.57 6.18 -1.02
N MET A 82 6.69 5.97 0.28
CA MET A 82 6.55 7.06 1.26
C MET A 82 7.65 8.12 1.12
N MET A 83 8.82 7.75 0.60
CA MET A 83 9.88 8.74 0.35
C MET A 83 9.43 9.84 -0.59
N ALA A 84 8.61 9.49 -1.58
CA ALA A 84 8.12 10.45 -2.58
C ALA A 84 6.79 11.08 -2.19
N TRP A 85 6.19 10.65 -1.08
CA TRP A 85 4.89 11.16 -0.63
C TRP A 85 5.10 12.43 0.19
N HIS A 86 4.66 13.57 -0.31
CA HIS A 86 4.83 14.86 0.35
C HIS A 86 3.52 15.44 0.87
N ARG A 87 2.49 14.60 0.98
CA ARG A 87 1.19 15.02 1.45
C ARG A 87 1.04 14.64 2.92
N LYS A 88 -0.10 15.00 3.47
CA LYS A 88 -0.41 14.75 4.88
C LYS A 88 -0.36 13.26 5.21
N ILE A 89 0.19 12.96 6.37
CA ILE A 89 0.17 11.61 6.94
C ILE A 89 -0.45 11.67 8.33
N ILE A 90 -0.93 10.53 8.78
CA ILE A 90 -1.47 10.39 10.13
C ILE A 90 -0.66 9.34 10.87
N GLY A 91 -0.68 9.37 12.21
CA GLY A 91 0.03 8.42 13.03
C GLY A 91 -0.90 7.46 13.74
N GLY A 92 -0.33 6.44 14.38
CA GLY A 92 -1.06 5.45 15.14
C GLY A 92 -1.43 4.23 14.33
N ASN A 93 -2.26 3.37 14.92
CA ASN A 93 -2.61 2.09 14.32
C ASN A 93 -3.98 2.10 13.66
N LYS A 94 -4.48 3.27 13.30
CA LYS A 94 -5.82 3.36 12.70
C LYS A 94 -5.80 3.85 11.28
#